data_8032cc667366eafb90965187d89fd606
#
_entry.id   8032cc667366eafb90965187d89fd606
#
_cell.length_a   1.000
_cell.length_b   1.000
_cell.length_c   1.000
_cell.angle_alpha   90.00
_cell.angle_beta   90.00
_cell.angle_gamma   90.00
#
_symmetry.space_group_name_H-M   'P 1'
#
loop_
_entity.id
_entity.type
_entity.pdbx_description
1 polymer ?
#
loop_
_entity_poly.entity_id
_entity_poly.type
_entity_poly.pdbx_seq_one_letter_code
_entity_poly.pdbx_strand_id
1 'polypeptide(L)'
;MRITRREKKFWEQHLSCVRHITLDPKGPGVVRLHMIPPRAEGKDEPFLLLLNGAKLIPLNLSWAILLANFMAALESFFTEGDNAPDREVEQADWERLAQEAVTATRSVYPRTKPEQLREDLALLMESLIAIARGQEPPVEVGTLSLGDYAPYMSAPHRMDLMVSAMTQDGAWHCNQKCLHCYAAGQPMGESRELTTAQWKEALERLRHANIPQVTFTGGEPTLRADLVELVEAAQWFVTRLNTNGRLLTPELCRRLYEASLDSGQDAVQRRCRRPQYAGGRTGLR
;
A
#
# COMPACT_ATOMS: atom_id res chain seq x y z
N MET A 1 24.92 7.17 14.93
CA MET A 1 24.62 7.26 16.40
C MET A 1 24.08 5.93 16.89
N ARG A 2 24.55 5.39 18.03
CA ARG A 2 24.08 4.08 18.50
C ARG A 2 22.66 4.15 19.05
N ILE A 3 21.82 3.15 18.73
CA ILE A 3 20.49 2.98 19.31
C ILE A 3 20.58 2.54 20.78
N THR A 4 19.64 2.99 21.59
CA THR A 4 19.56 2.59 23.00
C THR A 4 19.01 1.14 23.12
N ARG A 5 19.22 0.51 24.29
CA ARG A 5 18.69 -0.84 24.55
C ARG A 5 17.15 -0.92 24.40
N ARG A 6 16.43 0.15 24.76
CA ARG A 6 14.96 0.20 24.64
C ARG A 6 14.53 0.32 23.18
N GLU A 7 15.19 1.19 22.42
CA GLU A 7 14.94 1.33 20.97
C GLU A 7 15.23 0.03 20.25
N LYS A 8 16.34 -0.64 20.56
CA LYS A 8 16.70 -1.94 19.97
C LYS A 8 15.65 -3.00 20.26
N LYS A 9 15.21 -3.14 21.50
CA LYS A 9 14.16 -4.10 21.89
C LYS A 9 12.85 -3.81 21.13
N PHE A 10 12.46 -2.54 21.04
CA PHE A 10 11.26 -2.14 20.29
C PHE A 10 11.39 -2.45 18.79
N TRP A 11 12.56 -2.17 18.22
CA TRP A 11 12.86 -2.47 16.83
C TRP A 11 12.68 -3.97 16.53
N GLU A 12 13.35 -4.82 17.27
CA GLU A 12 13.29 -6.27 17.10
C GLU A 12 11.84 -6.81 17.19
N GLN A 13 11.01 -6.22 18.04
CA GLN A 13 9.65 -6.68 18.28
C GLN A 13 8.61 -6.09 17.31
N HIS A 14 8.79 -4.85 16.87
CA HIS A 14 7.72 -4.09 16.21
C HIS A 14 8.09 -3.42 14.90
N LEU A 15 9.39 -3.29 14.58
CA LEU A 15 9.86 -2.54 13.42
C LEU A 15 10.71 -3.37 12.44
N SER A 16 10.78 -4.67 12.60
CA SER A 16 11.59 -5.55 11.76
C SER A 16 10.94 -5.88 10.41
N CYS A 17 9.67 -5.60 10.25
CA CYS A 17 8.92 -5.83 9.01
C CYS A 17 8.11 -4.59 8.60
N VAL A 18 7.65 -4.57 7.36
CA VAL A 18 6.77 -3.50 6.88
C VAL A 18 5.47 -3.49 7.69
N ARG A 19 5.09 -2.31 8.16
CA ARG A 19 3.78 -2.06 8.74
C ARG A 19 2.91 -1.32 7.74
N HIS A 20 1.64 -1.64 7.74
CA HIS A 20 0.67 -1.07 6.83
C HIS A 20 -0.56 -0.57 7.57
N ILE A 21 -1.11 0.55 7.10
CA ILE A 21 -2.44 1.02 7.48
C ILE A 21 -3.15 1.59 6.26
N THR A 22 -4.44 1.36 6.18
CA THR A 22 -5.33 2.02 5.22
C THR A 22 -6.37 2.82 5.98
N LEU A 23 -6.42 4.12 5.70
CA LEU A 23 -7.45 5.02 6.22
C LEU A 23 -8.40 5.35 5.08
N ASP A 24 -9.70 5.40 5.39
CA ASP A 24 -10.78 5.67 4.44
C ASP A 24 -10.69 4.78 3.18
N PRO A 25 -10.76 3.45 3.32
CA PRO A 25 -10.51 2.52 2.20
C PRO A 25 -11.52 2.66 1.06
N LYS A 26 -12.71 3.18 1.33
CA LYS A 26 -13.81 3.35 0.37
C LYS A 26 -14.06 4.82 0.00
N GLY A 27 -13.35 5.73 0.64
CA GLY A 27 -13.52 7.16 0.45
C GLY A 27 -12.71 7.74 -0.72
N PRO A 28 -13.06 8.95 -1.18
CA PRO A 28 -12.31 9.63 -2.23
C PRO A 28 -10.90 10.06 -1.79
N GLY A 29 -10.58 9.90 -0.53
CA GLY A 29 -9.32 10.31 0.08
C GLY A 29 -8.56 9.17 0.75
N VAL A 30 -8.63 7.96 0.19
CA VAL A 30 -7.91 6.79 0.72
C VAL A 30 -6.44 7.11 1.00
N VAL A 31 -5.98 6.77 2.20
CA VAL A 31 -4.60 6.92 2.63
C VAL A 31 -4.04 5.54 2.91
N ARG A 32 -3.18 5.04 2.00
CA ARG A 32 -2.41 3.81 2.20
C ARG A 32 -1.01 4.16 2.61
N LEU A 33 -0.64 3.72 3.79
CA LEU A 33 0.65 4.00 4.37
C LEU A 33 1.39 2.69 4.64
N HIS A 34 2.54 2.52 4.00
CA HIS A 34 3.48 1.45 4.31
C HIS A 34 4.71 2.06 4.98
N MET A 35 5.00 1.65 6.20
CA MET A 35 6.24 1.99 6.88
C MET A 35 7.25 0.87 6.68
N ILE A 36 8.27 1.16 5.90
CA ILE A 36 9.29 0.22 5.44
C ILE A 36 10.53 0.39 6.31
N PRO A 37 10.99 -0.66 7.00
CA PRO A 37 12.20 -0.58 7.81
C PRO A 37 13.45 -0.47 6.91
N PRO A 38 14.52 0.18 7.39
CA PRO A 38 15.80 0.16 6.70
C PRO A 38 16.45 -1.22 6.74
N ARG A 39 17.40 -1.46 5.84
CA ARG A 39 18.11 -2.74 5.71
C ARG A 39 18.94 -3.13 6.94
N ALA A 40 19.45 -2.14 7.64
CA ALA A 40 20.28 -2.32 8.83
C ALA A 40 19.73 -1.56 10.03
N GLU A 41 19.92 -2.13 11.21
CA GLU A 41 19.60 -1.44 12.46
C GLU A 41 20.53 -0.25 12.67
N GLY A 42 19.97 0.95 12.81
CA GLY A 42 20.74 2.15 13.10
C GLY A 42 19.89 3.41 13.11
N LYS A 43 20.43 4.51 13.63
CA LYS A 43 19.78 5.82 13.60
C LYS A 43 20.08 6.60 12.32
N ASP A 44 21.05 6.14 11.56
CA ASP A 44 21.58 6.85 10.40
C ASP A 44 20.81 6.47 9.12
N GLU A 45 20.12 5.34 9.13
CA GLU A 45 19.24 4.92 8.03
C GLU A 45 17.78 5.25 8.37
N PRO A 46 17.07 5.98 7.49
CA PRO A 46 15.68 6.36 7.74
C PRO A 46 14.73 5.18 7.54
N PHE A 47 13.66 5.15 8.33
CA PHE A 47 12.44 4.46 7.92
C PHE A 47 11.81 5.19 6.75
N LEU A 48 11.15 4.48 5.89
CA LEU A 48 10.54 5.04 4.70
C LEU A 48 9.03 4.85 4.77
N LEU A 49 8.29 5.94 4.65
CA LEU A 49 6.85 5.89 4.46
C LEU A 49 6.55 5.94 2.97
N LEU A 50 5.93 4.90 2.47
CA LEU A 50 5.34 4.91 1.14
C LEU A 50 3.85 5.28 1.28
N LEU A 51 3.51 6.48 0.83
CA LEU A 51 2.17 7.04 0.89
C LEU A 51 1.49 6.89 -0.48
N ASN A 52 0.36 6.19 -0.52
CA ASN A 52 -0.44 5.92 -1.72
C ASN A 52 0.38 5.39 -2.91
N GLY A 53 1.48 4.68 -2.65
CA GLY A 53 2.36 4.14 -3.68
C GLY A 53 3.10 5.18 -4.53
N ALA A 54 3.09 6.46 -4.14
CA ALA A 54 3.59 7.56 -4.96
C ALA A 54 4.61 8.45 -4.24
N LYS A 55 4.47 8.67 -2.94
CA LYS A 55 5.35 9.54 -2.17
C LYS A 55 6.20 8.74 -1.19
N LEU A 56 7.49 8.98 -1.20
CA LEU A 56 8.46 8.39 -0.28
C LEU A 56 8.91 9.46 0.71
N ILE A 57 8.56 9.26 1.98
CA ILE A 57 8.82 10.21 3.07
C ILE A 57 9.78 9.54 4.06
N PRO A 58 10.98 10.09 4.28
CA PRO A 58 11.90 9.54 5.27
C PRO A 58 11.46 9.90 6.69
N LEU A 59 11.51 8.93 7.59
CA LEU A 59 11.29 9.12 9.01
C LEU A 59 12.50 8.69 9.82
N ASN A 60 12.84 9.46 10.83
CA ASN A 60 13.80 9.01 11.83
C ASN A 60 13.17 7.96 12.77
N LEU A 61 14.02 7.28 13.54
CA LEU A 61 13.59 6.19 14.44
C LEU A 61 12.53 6.63 15.46
N SER A 62 12.62 7.84 16.03
CA SER A 62 11.66 8.28 17.05
C SER A 62 10.26 8.50 16.50
N TRP A 63 10.16 9.08 15.32
CA TRP A 63 8.90 9.24 14.60
C TRP A 63 8.35 7.89 14.11
N ALA A 64 9.23 6.98 13.66
CA ALA A 64 8.83 5.63 13.29
C ALA A 64 8.26 4.85 14.47
N ILE A 65 8.84 4.97 15.68
CA ILE A 65 8.32 4.35 16.90
C ILE A 65 6.96 4.92 17.29
N LEU A 66 6.79 6.24 17.24
CA LEU A 66 5.52 6.90 17.54
C LEU A 66 4.42 6.45 16.57
N LEU A 67 4.71 6.47 15.27
CA LEU A 67 3.77 6.03 14.25
C LEU A 67 3.45 4.53 14.35
N ALA A 68 4.45 3.68 14.62
CA ALA A 68 4.22 2.24 14.79
C ALA A 68 3.29 1.91 15.97
N ASN A 69 3.42 2.64 17.07
CA ASN A 69 2.52 2.48 18.21
C ASN A 69 1.10 2.94 17.87
N PHE A 70 0.96 4.01 17.10
CA PHE A 70 -0.35 4.46 16.64
C PHE A 70 -1.00 3.48 15.65
N MET A 71 -0.21 2.95 14.70
CA MET A 71 -0.68 1.91 13.78
C MET A 71 -1.11 0.63 14.52
N ALA A 72 -0.37 0.24 15.58
CA ALA A 72 -0.74 -0.90 16.41
C ALA A 72 -2.04 -0.68 17.18
N ALA A 73 -2.26 0.52 17.74
CA ALA A 73 -3.51 0.89 18.41
C ALA A 73 -4.70 0.85 17.44
N LEU A 74 -4.53 1.35 16.22
CA LEU A 74 -5.54 1.27 15.17
C LEU A 74 -5.83 -0.18 14.75
N GLU A 75 -4.81 -1.00 14.57
CA GLU A 75 -4.96 -2.42 14.22
C GLU A 75 -5.76 -3.16 15.30
N SER A 76 -5.44 -2.97 16.59
CA SER A 76 -6.23 -3.51 17.71
C SER A 76 -7.68 -3.03 17.68
N PHE A 77 -7.90 -1.75 17.42
CA PHE A 77 -9.24 -1.17 17.38
C PHE A 77 -10.15 -1.84 16.32
N PHE A 78 -9.58 -2.20 15.17
CA PHE A 78 -10.34 -2.86 14.09
C PHE A 78 -10.40 -4.37 14.22
N THR A 79 -9.55 -5.01 15.04
CA THR A 79 -9.54 -6.47 15.22
C THR A 79 -10.22 -6.92 16.50
N GLU A 80 -10.30 -6.07 17.53
CA GLU A 80 -10.89 -6.40 18.84
C GLU A 80 -12.31 -5.85 18.95
N GLY A 81 -13.29 -6.74 19.16
CA GLY A 81 -14.69 -6.43 19.46
C GLY A 81 -15.63 -6.43 18.25
N ASP A 82 -16.85 -5.90 18.46
CA ASP A 82 -17.90 -5.75 17.43
C ASP A 82 -17.60 -4.65 16.39
N ASN A 83 -16.36 -4.19 16.32
CA ASN A 83 -15.95 -3.15 15.39
C ASN A 83 -15.78 -3.75 13.99
N ALA A 84 -16.83 -3.60 13.17
CA ALA A 84 -16.75 -3.96 11.76
C ALA A 84 -15.64 -3.14 11.07
N PRO A 85 -14.94 -3.70 10.10
CA PRO A 85 -13.87 -3.00 9.35
C PRO A 85 -14.37 -1.74 8.61
N ASP A 86 -15.68 -1.57 8.51
CA ASP A 86 -16.34 -0.42 7.86
C ASP A 86 -16.77 0.68 8.88
N ARG A 87 -16.43 0.55 10.16
CA ARG A 87 -16.78 1.57 11.16
C ARG A 87 -15.92 2.80 10.96
N GLU A 88 -16.56 3.97 10.89
CA GLU A 88 -15.88 5.26 10.96
C GLU A 88 -15.27 5.45 12.35
N VAL A 89 -14.02 5.92 12.39
CA VAL A 89 -13.32 6.26 13.64
C VAL A 89 -13.79 7.64 14.07
N GLU A 90 -14.52 7.72 15.18
CA GLU A 90 -15.00 8.97 15.75
C GLU A 90 -13.86 9.78 16.39
N GLN A 91 -14.08 11.08 16.61
CA GLN A 91 -13.08 11.96 17.23
C GLN A 91 -12.61 11.42 18.60
N ALA A 92 -13.53 10.89 19.41
CA ALA A 92 -13.21 10.30 20.71
C ALA A 92 -12.33 9.06 20.59
N ASP A 93 -12.53 8.23 19.55
CA ASP A 93 -11.68 7.09 19.26
C ASP A 93 -10.27 7.54 18.88
N TRP A 94 -10.14 8.56 18.02
CA TRP A 94 -8.85 9.13 17.65
C TRP A 94 -8.05 9.62 18.85
N GLU A 95 -8.72 10.33 19.78
CA GLU A 95 -8.08 10.83 21.02
C GLU A 95 -7.60 9.68 21.91
N ARG A 96 -8.41 8.62 22.04
CA ARG A 96 -8.04 7.43 22.79
C ARG A 96 -6.87 6.70 22.16
N LEU A 97 -6.90 6.46 20.85
CA LEU A 97 -5.84 5.77 20.10
C LEU A 97 -4.52 6.57 20.15
N ALA A 98 -4.60 7.89 20.03
CA ALA A 98 -3.43 8.76 20.19
C ALA A 98 -2.86 8.68 21.62
N GLN A 99 -3.72 8.64 22.64
CA GLN A 99 -3.27 8.46 24.03
C GLN A 99 -2.61 7.10 24.28
N GLU A 100 -3.11 6.02 23.69
CA GLU A 100 -2.51 4.69 23.75
C GLU A 100 -1.13 4.69 23.09
N ALA A 101 -1.01 5.26 21.89
CA ALA A 101 0.24 5.40 21.17
C ALA A 101 1.29 6.21 21.94
N VAL A 102 0.89 7.33 22.55
CA VAL A 102 1.76 8.16 23.39
C VAL A 102 2.24 7.37 24.60
N THR A 103 1.34 6.66 25.27
CA THR A 103 1.68 5.86 26.46
C THR A 103 2.67 4.76 26.10
N ALA A 104 2.45 4.04 25.01
CA ALA A 104 3.37 3.02 24.51
C ALA A 104 4.72 3.60 24.10
N THR A 105 4.74 4.76 23.42
CA THR A 105 5.98 5.43 23.01
C THR A 105 6.82 5.88 24.21
N ARG A 106 6.20 6.30 25.30
CA ARG A 106 6.89 6.65 26.54
C ARG A 106 7.58 5.46 27.23
N SER A 107 7.19 4.24 26.95
CA SER A 107 7.95 3.07 27.42
C SER A 107 9.37 3.03 26.84
N VAL A 108 9.53 3.55 25.62
CA VAL A 108 10.83 3.69 24.92
C VAL A 108 11.50 5.01 25.32
N TYR A 109 10.74 6.10 25.34
CA TYR A 109 11.22 7.48 25.62
C TYR A 109 10.59 8.08 26.88
N PRO A 110 10.95 7.62 28.09
CA PRO A 110 10.27 8.00 29.33
C PRO A 110 10.47 9.47 29.74
N ARG A 111 11.46 10.14 29.16
CA ARG A 111 11.75 11.56 29.46
C ARG A 111 10.99 12.53 28.55
N THR A 112 10.36 12.05 27.47
CA THR A 112 9.59 12.89 26.56
C THR A 112 8.23 13.22 27.19
N LYS A 113 7.83 14.48 27.10
CA LYS A 113 6.54 14.93 27.62
C LYS A 113 5.40 14.33 26.79
N PRO A 114 4.31 13.86 27.40
CA PRO A 114 3.16 13.32 26.66
C PRO A 114 2.53 14.31 25.68
N GLU A 115 2.49 15.59 26.08
CA GLU A 115 1.93 16.67 25.28
C GLU A 115 2.71 16.81 23.97
N GLN A 116 4.05 16.79 24.03
CA GLN A 116 4.90 16.87 22.85
C GLN A 116 4.65 15.69 21.89
N LEU A 117 4.53 14.46 22.43
CA LEU A 117 4.26 13.29 21.57
C LEU A 117 2.87 13.36 20.92
N ARG A 118 1.88 13.95 21.59
CA ARG A 118 0.56 14.17 20.97
C ARG A 118 0.62 15.19 19.85
N GLU A 119 1.30 16.32 20.08
CA GLU A 119 1.51 17.36 19.08
C GLU A 119 2.26 16.79 17.86
N ASP A 120 3.35 16.06 18.11
CA ASP A 120 4.13 15.39 17.07
C ASP A 120 3.25 14.41 16.25
N LEU A 121 2.45 13.57 16.93
CA LEU A 121 1.57 12.62 16.25
C LEU A 121 0.49 13.32 15.42
N ALA A 122 -0.14 14.34 15.99
CA ALA A 122 -1.16 15.13 15.29
C ALA A 122 -0.58 15.79 14.03
N LEU A 123 0.59 16.43 14.16
CA LEU A 123 1.29 17.08 13.06
C LEU A 123 1.68 16.09 11.97
N LEU A 124 2.16 14.91 12.35
CA LEU A 124 2.51 13.83 11.42
C LEU A 124 1.27 13.37 10.65
N MET A 125 0.18 13.05 11.34
CA MET A 125 -1.03 12.55 10.70
C MET A 125 -1.68 13.61 9.80
N GLU A 126 -1.77 14.86 10.26
CA GLU A 126 -2.28 15.97 9.45
C GLU A 126 -1.45 16.16 8.17
N SER A 127 -0.11 16.12 8.29
CA SER A 127 0.79 16.22 7.14
C SER A 127 0.60 15.07 6.14
N LEU A 128 0.52 13.83 6.62
CA LEU A 128 0.33 12.66 5.77
C LEU A 128 -1.03 12.70 5.04
N ILE A 129 -2.10 13.08 5.74
CA ILE A 129 -3.44 13.21 5.16
C ILE A 129 -3.48 14.34 4.12
N ALA A 130 -2.88 15.51 4.42
CA ALA A 130 -2.79 16.62 3.47
C ALA A 130 -2.06 16.20 2.19
N ILE A 131 -0.89 15.58 2.30
CA ILE A 131 -0.10 15.09 1.15
C ILE A 131 -0.89 14.04 0.35
N ALA A 132 -1.56 13.10 1.04
CA ALA A 132 -2.36 12.06 0.38
C ALA A 132 -3.53 12.67 -0.44
N ARG A 133 -4.10 13.76 0.05
CA ARG A 133 -5.18 14.51 -0.61
C ARG A 133 -4.67 15.55 -1.63
N GLY A 134 -3.35 15.66 -1.83
CA GLY A 134 -2.75 16.66 -2.72
C GLY A 134 -2.90 18.08 -2.23
N GLN A 135 -2.97 18.27 -0.92
CA GLN A 135 -2.98 19.55 -0.22
C GLN A 135 -1.58 19.87 0.32
N GLU A 136 -1.32 21.14 0.63
CA GLU A 136 -0.08 21.52 1.30
C GLU A 136 -0.11 21.05 2.76
N PRO A 137 0.94 20.36 3.23
CA PRO A 137 1.04 19.97 4.62
C PRO A 137 1.36 21.18 5.52
N PRO A 138 1.01 21.13 6.81
CA PRO A 138 1.25 22.23 7.76
C PRO A 138 2.73 22.53 8.01
N VAL A 139 3.59 21.58 7.66
CA VAL A 139 5.06 21.72 7.73
C VAL A 139 5.69 21.19 6.45
N GLU A 140 6.89 21.68 6.14
CA GLU A 140 7.65 21.14 5.02
C GLU A 140 8.04 19.68 5.27
N VAL A 141 7.62 18.80 4.37
CA VAL A 141 7.90 17.36 4.43
C VAL A 141 8.84 17.00 3.30
N GLY A 142 10.06 16.59 3.65
CA GLY A 142 11.03 16.09 2.69
C GLY A 142 10.54 14.81 2.01
N THR A 143 10.74 14.69 0.71
CA THR A 143 10.43 13.48 -0.05
C THR A 143 11.68 12.96 -0.75
N LEU A 144 11.76 11.64 -0.93
CA LEU A 144 12.83 10.98 -1.67
C LEU A 144 12.39 10.64 -3.08
N SER A 145 13.32 10.69 -4.03
CA SER A 145 13.14 10.05 -5.33
C SER A 145 13.34 8.53 -5.21
N LEU A 146 12.94 7.78 -6.25
CA LEU A 146 13.22 6.34 -6.29
C LEU A 146 14.73 6.04 -6.28
N GLY A 147 15.55 6.91 -6.88
CA GLY A 147 17.00 6.79 -6.85
C GLY A 147 17.58 6.94 -5.45
N ASP A 148 17.08 7.92 -4.70
CA ASP A 148 17.48 8.14 -3.30
C ASP A 148 17.01 7.01 -2.37
N TYR A 149 15.88 6.39 -2.70
CA TYR A 149 15.31 5.26 -1.96
C TYR A 149 16.06 3.94 -2.22
N ALA A 150 16.53 3.71 -3.43
CA ALA A 150 17.10 2.43 -3.86
C ALA A 150 18.17 1.85 -2.90
N PRO A 151 19.08 2.62 -2.29
CA PRO A 151 20.07 2.12 -1.33
C PRO A 151 19.45 1.49 -0.06
N TYR A 152 18.26 1.92 0.32
CA TYR A 152 17.57 1.51 1.55
C TYR A 152 16.57 0.38 1.35
N MET A 153 16.37 -0.09 0.11
CA MET A 153 15.41 -1.14 -0.20
C MET A 153 15.84 -2.48 0.41
N SER A 154 14.95 -3.07 1.21
CA SER A 154 15.10 -4.43 1.74
C SER A 154 14.46 -5.48 0.82
N ALA A 155 13.55 -5.07 -0.05
CA ALA A 155 12.83 -5.90 -1.02
C ALA A 155 12.53 -5.08 -2.29
N PRO A 156 12.14 -5.73 -3.40
CA PRO A 156 11.62 -5.01 -4.57
C PRO A 156 10.48 -4.09 -4.20
N HIS A 157 10.51 -2.85 -4.71
CA HIS A 157 9.47 -1.86 -4.46
C HIS A 157 8.10 -2.26 -5.02
N ARG A 158 8.09 -3.05 -6.10
CA ARG A 158 6.89 -3.53 -6.77
C ARG A 158 7.13 -4.91 -7.38
N MET A 159 6.10 -5.74 -7.37
CA MET A 159 6.06 -7.01 -8.07
C MET A 159 4.93 -7.02 -9.10
N ASP A 160 5.24 -7.38 -10.33
CA ASP A 160 4.24 -7.59 -11.37
C ASP A 160 3.81 -9.06 -11.37
N LEU A 161 2.52 -9.31 -11.17
CA LEU A 161 1.90 -10.63 -11.09
C LEU A 161 1.22 -10.96 -12.42
N MET A 162 1.81 -11.84 -13.18
CA MET A 162 1.29 -12.26 -14.48
C MET A 162 0.18 -13.31 -14.29
N VAL A 163 -0.99 -12.85 -13.84
CA VAL A 163 -2.10 -13.72 -13.42
C VAL A 163 -2.86 -14.39 -14.58
N SER A 164 -2.63 -13.96 -15.83
CA SER A 164 -3.25 -14.53 -17.04
C SER A 164 -2.20 -14.76 -18.13
N ALA A 165 -1.06 -15.34 -17.78
CA ALA A 165 0.10 -15.45 -18.65
C ALA A 165 0.22 -16.79 -19.36
N MET A 166 -0.53 -17.81 -18.95
CA MET A 166 -0.41 -19.14 -19.51
C MET A 166 -1.22 -19.28 -20.80
N THR A 167 -0.82 -20.23 -21.65
CA THR A 167 -1.60 -20.59 -22.83
C THR A 167 -2.79 -21.44 -22.42
N GLN A 168 -3.96 -21.10 -22.98
CA GLN A 168 -5.13 -21.94 -22.95
C GLN A 168 -5.46 -22.37 -24.38
N ASP A 169 -5.62 -23.69 -24.59
CA ASP A 169 -5.91 -24.27 -25.91
C ASP A 169 -4.91 -23.82 -27.00
N GLY A 170 -3.63 -23.73 -26.65
CA GLY A 170 -2.55 -23.32 -27.54
C GLY A 170 -2.51 -21.84 -27.88
N ALA A 171 -3.35 -21.00 -27.23
CA ALA A 171 -3.37 -19.57 -27.41
C ALA A 171 -2.99 -18.83 -26.11
N TRP A 172 -2.34 -17.70 -26.28
CA TRP A 172 -2.06 -16.76 -25.20
C TRP A 172 -3.35 -16.28 -24.56
N HIS A 173 -3.45 -16.30 -23.23
CA HIS A 173 -4.65 -15.89 -22.49
C HIS A 173 -4.83 -14.37 -22.51
N CYS A 174 -5.15 -13.87 -23.71
CA CYS A 174 -5.43 -12.47 -23.99
C CYS A 174 -6.43 -12.36 -25.15
N ASN A 175 -7.40 -11.46 -25.02
CA ASN A 175 -8.41 -11.19 -26.04
C ASN A 175 -7.96 -10.15 -27.08
N GLN A 176 -6.67 -9.81 -27.12
CA GLN A 176 -6.08 -8.86 -28.06
C GLN A 176 -4.73 -9.32 -28.58
N LYS A 177 -4.43 -8.99 -29.84
CA LYS A 177 -3.14 -9.24 -30.49
C LYS A 177 -2.47 -7.90 -30.80
N CYS A 178 -1.80 -7.31 -29.80
CA CYS A 178 -1.11 -6.03 -29.96
C CYS A 178 0.21 -6.22 -30.71
N LEU A 179 0.48 -5.40 -31.72
CA LEU A 179 1.73 -5.45 -32.50
C LEU A 179 2.98 -5.16 -31.65
N HIS A 180 2.82 -4.37 -30.59
CA HIS A 180 3.90 -3.98 -29.66
C HIS A 180 3.93 -4.81 -28.38
N CYS A 181 3.19 -5.93 -28.32
CA CYS A 181 3.14 -6.75 -27.12
C CYS A 181 4.48 -7.47 -26.93
N TYR A 182 5.16 -7.19 -25.81
CA TYR A 182 6.44 -7.81 -25.48
C TYR A 182 6.34 -9.34 -25.29
N ALA A 183 5.15 -9.84 -24.97
CA ALA A 183 4.88 -11.24 -24.75
C ALA A 183 4.36 -11.95 -26.02
N ALA A 184 4.02 -11.21 -27.10
CA ALA A 184 3.55 -11.80 -28.34
C ALA A 184 4.71 -12.58 -29.02
N GLY A 185 4.45 -13.84 -29.33
CA GLY A 185 5.45 -14.70 -29.98
C GLY A 185 6.50 -15.31 -29.04
N GLN A 186 6.42 -15.05 -27.74
CA GLN A 186 7.25 -15.81 -26.78
C GLN A 186 6.72 -17.25 -26.70
N PRO A 187 7.62 -18.26 -26.59
CA PRO A 187 7.20 -19.62 -26.31
C PRO A 187 6.58 -19.62 -24.89
N MET A 188 5.27 -19.75 -24.84
CA MET A 188 4.55 -19.83 -23.58
C MET A 188 4.66 -21.25 -23.04
N GLY A 189 4.86 -21.37 -21.74
CA GLY A 189 4.80 -22.67 -21.08
C GLY A 189 3.40 -23.29 -21.21
N GLU A 190 3.33 -24.57 -21.48
CA GLU A 190 2.06 -25.33 -21.46
C GLU A 190 1.56 -25.62 -20.05
N SER A 191 1.99 -24.81 -19.09
CA SER A 191 1.60 -24.93 -17.69
C SER A 191 0.22 -24.33 -17.46
N ARG A 192 -0.50 -24.90 -16.51
CA ARG A 192 -1.76 -24.32 -16.04
C ARG A 192 -1.49 -23.04 -15.26
N GLU A 193 -2.38 -22.08 -15.38
CA GLU A 193 -2.37 -20.91 -14.52
C GLU A 193 -2.58 -21.34 -13.06
N LEU A 194 -1.97 -20.58 -12.14
CA LEU A 194 -2.17 -20.77 -10.73
C LEU A 194 -3.67 -20.55 -10.37
N THR A 195 -4.14 -21.39 -9.49
CA THR A 195 -5.49 -21.25 -8.91
C THR A 195 -5.58 -20.01 -8.03
N THR A 196 -6.80 -19.56 -7.72
CA THR A 196 -7.07 -18.48 -6.78
C THR A 196 -6.34 -18.69 -5.44
N ALA A 197 -6.42 -19.93 -4.89
CA ALA A 197 -5.76 -20.26 -3.63
C ALA A 197 -4.23 -20.13 -3.70
N GLN A 198 -3.62 -20.58 -4.80
CA GLN A 198 -2.18 -20.45 -5.01
C GLN A 198 -1.74 -18.99 -5.17
N TRP A 199 -2.54 -18.16 -5.85
CA TRP A 199 -2.27 -16.73 -5.94
C TRP A 199 -2.41 -16.03 -4.59
N LYS A 200 -3.41 -16.38 -3.77
CA LYS A 200 -3.52 -15.87 -2.40
C LYS A 200 -2.31 -16.25 -1.55
N GLU A 201 -1.83 -17.49 -1.65
CA GLU A 201 -0.58 -17.92 -0.98
C GLU A 201 0.63 -17.11 -1.49
N ALA A 202 0.72 -16.85 -2.79
CA ALA A 202 1.78 -16.02 -3.36
C ALA A 202 1.73 -14.58 -2.81
N LEU A 203 0.55 -13.98 -2.70
CA LEU A 203 0.36 -12.67 -2.08
C LEU A 203 0.84 -12.65 -0.63
N GLU A 204 0.52 -13.65 0.18
CA GLU A 204 1.02 -13.74 1.55
C GLU A 204 2.54 -13.86 1.62
N ARG A 205 3.16 -14.62 0.71
CA ARG A 205 4.63 -14.70 0.62
C ARG A 205 5.26 -13.35 0.24
N LEU A 206 4.64 -12.59 -0.67
CA LEU A 206 5.09 -11.26 -1.05
C LEU A 206 4.96 -10.26 0.11
N ARG A 207 3.88 -10.35 0.88
CA ARG A 207 3.70 -9.57 2.11
C ARG A 207 4.83 -9.84 3.11
N HIS A 208 5.12 -11.11 3.39
CA HIS A 208 6.21 -11.49 4.28
C HIS A 208 7.60 -11.10 3.75
N ALA A 209 7.75 -10.98 2.43
CA ALA A 209 8.96 -10.47 1.79
C ALA A 209 9.06 -8.94 1.82
N ASN A 210 8.13 -8.24 2.47
CA ASN A 210 8.10 -6.78 2.60
C ASN A 210 7.92 -6.01 1.27
N ILE A 211 7.24 -6.61 0.28
CA ILE A 211 6.94 -5.95 -1.00
C ILE A 211 5.68 -5.11 -0.83
N PRO A 212 5.74 -3.77 -0.94
CA PRO A 212 4.60 -2.92 -0.63
C PRO A 212 3.60 -2.75 -1.79
N GLN A 213 3.97 -3.09 -3.02
CA GLN A 213 3.14 -2.87 -4.21
C GLN A 213 3.07 -4.10 -5.09
N VAL A 214 1.89 -4.36 -5.65
CA VAL A 214 1.68 -5.40 -6.66
C VAL A 214 0.93 -4.84 -7.86
N THR A 215 1.25 -5.36 -9.05
CA THR A 215 0.53 -5.06 -10.28
C THR A 215 -0.03 -6.34 -10.85
N PHE A 216 -1.33 -6.45 -10.96
CA PHE A 216 -1.96 -7.53 -11.70
C PHE A 216 -1.83 -7.28 -13.21
N THR A 217 -1.21 -8.22 -13.90
CA THR A 217 -0.89 -8.14 -15.33
C THR A 217 -0.95 -9.55 -15.95
N GLY A 218 -0.42 -9.71 -17.14
CA GLY A 218 -0.35 -10.99 -17.85
C GLY A 218 -0.63 -10.81 -19.32
N GLY A 219 -1.40 -11.71 -19.90
CA GLY A 219 -2.05 -11.50 -21.18
C GLY A 219 -3.13 -10.42 -21.02
N GLU A 220 -4.30 -10.81 -20.51
CA GLU A 220 -5.33 -9.89 -20.07
C GLU A 220 -5.94 -10.33 -18.75
N PRO A 221 -5.61 -9.66 -17.62
CA PRO A 221 -6.08 -10.04 -16.29
C PRO A 221 -7.61 -10.09 -16.14
N THR A 222 -8.33 -9.23 -16.86
CA THR A 222 -9.80 -9.16 -16.79
C THR A 222 -10.51 -10.37 -17.42
N LEU A 223 -9.78 -11.27 -18.07
CA LEU A 223 -10.31 -12.58 -18.48
C LEU A 223 -10.45 -13.55 -17.30
N ARG A 224 -9.78 -13.30 -16.20
CA ARG A 224 -9.93 -14.14 -15.00
C ARG A 224 -11.23 -13.83 -14.28
N ALA A 225 -12.02 -14.85 -14.05
CA ALA A 225 -13.28 -14.72 -13.32
C ALA A 225 -13.09 -14.32 -11.84
N ASP A 226 -11.93 -14.71 -11.26
CA ASP A 226 -11.55 -14.48 -9.87
C ASP A 226 -10.69 -13.21 -9.66
N LEU A 227 -10.51 -12.36 -10.68
CA LEU A 227 -9.68 -11.16 -10.56
C LEU A 227 -10.08 -10.27 -9.38
N VAL A 228 -11.38 -10.02 -9.19
CA VAL A 228 -11.87 -9.19 -8.07
C VAL A 228 -11.48 -9.80 -6.73
N GLU A 229 -11.62 -11.12 -6.58
CA GLU A 229 -11.24 -11.85 -5.36
C GLU A 229 -9.72 -11.79 -5.09
N LEU A 230 -8.89 -11.78 -6.14
CA LEU A 230 -7.45 -11.58 -6.01
C LEU A 230 -7.09 -10.16 -5.59
N VAL A 231 -7.76 -9.15 -6.12
CA VAL A 231 -7.59 -7.76 -5.71
C VAL A 231 -8.00 -7.57 -4.26
N GLU A 232 -9.13 -8.15 -3.85
CA GLU A 232 -9.61 -8.14 -2.47
C GLU A 232 -8.61 -8.80 -1.50
N ALA A 233 -7.99 -9.92 -1.90
CA ALA A 233 -6.94 -10.57 -1.12
C ALA A 233 -5.64 -9.74 -1.05
N ALA A 234 -5.48 -8.75 -1.91
CA ALA A 234 -4.29 -7.90 -1.99
C ALA A 234 -4.43 -6.55 -1.28
N GLN A 235 -5.43 -6.34 -0.43
CA GLN A 235 -5.72 -5.06 0.25
C GLN A 235 -4.55 -4.51 1.06
N TRP A 236 -3.63 -5.36 1.50
CA TRP A 236 -2.42 -4.95 2.20
C TRP A 236 -1.46 -4.16 1.30
N PHE A 237 -1.49 -4.42 -0.01
CA PHE A 237 -0.58 -3.79 -0.98
C PHE A 237 -1.19 -2.51 -1.55
N VAL A 238 -0.34 -1.66 -2.11
CA VAL A 238 -0.78 -0.74 -3.16
C VAL A 238 -0.99 -1.57 -4.42
N THR A 239 -2.25 -1.66 -4.87
CA THR A 239 -2.66 -2.53 -5.96
C THR A 239 -2.83 -1.78 -7.27
N ARG A 240 -2.30 -2.36 -8.34
CA ARG A 240 -2.42 -1.83 -9.70
C ARG A 240 -2.93 -2.90 -10.65
N LEU A 241 -3.64 -2.48 -11.68
CA LEU A 241 -4.11 -3.35 -12.75
C LEU A 241 -3.63 -2.81 -14.10
N ASN A 242 -2.86 -3.63 -14.84
CA ASN A 242 -2.56 -3.39 -16.24
C ASN A 242 -3.51 -4.19 -17.10
N THR A 243 -4.37 -3.52 -17.88
CA THR A 243 -5.40 -4.13 -18.71
C THR A 243 -5.46 -3.48 -20.08
N ASN A 244 -5.96 -4.19 -21.06
CA ASN A 244 -6.32 -3.58 -22.35
C ASN A 244 -7.69 -2.87 -22.33
N GLY A 245 -8.39 -2.88 -21.24
CA GLY A 245 -9.62 -2.16 -20.98
C GLY A 245 -10.88 -2.68 -21.71
N ARG A 246 -10.78 -3.71 -22.55
CA ARG A 246 -11.90 -4.18 -23.39
C ARG A 246 -13.07 -4.76 -22.60
N LEU A 247 -12.79 -5.33 -21.44
CA LEU A 247 -13.76 -5.96 -20.54
C LEU A 247 -14.11 -5.07 -19.33
N LEU A 248 -13.58 -3.86 -19.26
CA LEU A 248 -13.93 -2.92 -18.20
C LEU A 248 -15.35 -2.40 -18.41
N THR A 249 -16.30 -3.00 -17.73
CA THR A 249 -17.66 -2.48 -17.59
C THR A 249 -17.77 -1.59 -16.36
N PRO A 250 -18.78 -0.68 -16.29
CA PRO A 250 -19.01 0.10 -15.07
C PRO A 250 -19.15 -0.77 -13.82
N GLU A 251 -19.78 -1.93 -13.94
CA GLU A 251 -19.95 -2.89 -12.86
C GLU A 251 -18.64 -3.52 -12.42
N LEU A 252 -17.77 -3.93 -13.35
CA LEU A 252 -16.45 -4.47 -13.01
C LEU A 252 -15.59 -3.39 -12.37
N CYS A 253 -15.60 -2.15 -12.88
CA CYS A 253 -14.89 -1.03 -12.29
C CYS A 253 -15.35 -0.76 -10.85
N ARG A 254 -16.67 -0.78 -10.59
CA ARG A 254 -17.22 -0.62 -9.25
C ARG A 254 -16.72 -1.74 -8.30
N ARG A 255 -16.80 -2.99 -8.72
CA ARG A 255 -16.33 -4.14 -7.92
C ARG A 255 -14.84 -4.10 -7.64
N LEU A 256 -14.02 -3.73 -8.61
CA LEU A 256 -12.58 -3.56 -8.42
C LEU A 256 -12.26 -2.41 -7.45
N TYR A 257 -13.01 -1.32 -7.52
CA TYR A 257 -12.89 -0.20 -6.57
C TYR A 257 -13.26 -0.63 -5.16
N GLU A 258 -14.39 -1.33 -5.00
CA GLU A 258 -14.84 -1.88 -3.70
C GLU A 258 -13.87 -2.92 -3.13
N ALA A 259 -13.18 -3.68 -3.99
CA ALA A 259 -12.10 -4.59 -3.64
C ALA A 259 -10.78 -3.87 -3.30
N SER A 260 -10.76 -2.54 -3.30
CA SER A 260 -9.59 -1.70 -2.97
C SER A 260 -8.49 -1.67 -4.05
N LEU A 261 -8.85 -1.70 -5.34
CA LEU A 261 -7.91 -1.41 -6.42
C LEU A 261 -7.53 0.08 -6.40
N ASP A 262 -6.23 0.37 -6.24
CA ASP A 262 -5.74 1.75 -6.16
C ASP A 262 -5.63 2.44 -7.52
N SER A 263 -5.23 1.71 -8.55
CA SER A 263 -5.09 2.29 -9.89
C SER A 263 -5.20 1.26 -11.00
N GLY A 264 -5.79 1.67 -12.12
CA GLY A 264 -5.78 0.92 -13.38
C GLY A 264 -4.98 1.67 -14.43
N GLN A 265 -4.07 0.97 -15.11
CA GLN A 265 -3.42 1.47 -16.30
C GLN A 265 -4.02 0.79 -17.52
N ASP A 266 -4.69 1.58 -18.36
CA ASP A 266 -5.19 1.13 -19.64
C ASP A 266 -4.08 1.25 -20.69
N ALA A 267 -3.74 0.13 -21.32
CA ALA A 267 -2.77 0.09 -22.43
C ALA A 267 -3.29 0.75 -23.72
N VAL A 268 -4.57 1.14 -23.77
CA VAL A 268 -5.16 1.81 -24.91
C VAL A 268 -5.01 3.32 -24.78
N GLN A 269 -3.91 3.84 -25.22
CA GLN A 269 -3.65 5.28 -25.33
C GLN A 269 -4.55 6.02 -26.36
N ARG A 270 -5.79 5.66 -26.56
CA ARG A 270 -6.76 6.50 -27.30
C ARG A 270 -8.19 6.02 -27.06
N ARG A 271 -9.03 6.93 -26.51
CA ARG A 271 -10.49 6.89 -26.44
C ARG A 271 -11.14 6.12 -25.28
N CYS A 272 -10.69 6.28 -24.06
CA CYS A 272 -11.66 6.26 -22.97
C CYS A 272 -11.90 7.71 -22.53
N ARG A 273 -13.02 8.31 -22.92
CA ARG A 273 -13.61 9.39 -22.13
C ARG A 273 -13.84 8.78 -20.76
N ARG A 274 -13.20 9.33 -19.74
CA ARG A 274 -13.40 8.96 -18.34
C ARG A 274 -14.90 8.82 -18.09
N PRO A 275 -15.37 7.76 -17.41
CA PRO A 275 -16.64 7.86 -16.73
C PRO A 275 -16.53 9.08 -15.83
N GLN A 276 -17.44 10.03 -15.99
CA GLN A 276 -17.57 11.14 -15.05
C GLN A 276 -18.11 10.54 -13.76
N TYR A 277 -17.22 9.99 -12.95
CA TYR A 277 -17.51 9.86 -11.54
C TYR A 277 -17.52 11.30 -11.01
N ALA A 278 -18.70 11.75 -10.61
CA ALA A 278 -18.91 13.01 -9.93
C ALA A 278 -18.17 12.94 -8.59
N GLY A 279 -16.98 13.49 -8.55
CA GLY A 279 -16.10 13.47 -7.41
C GLY A 279 -14.66 13.60 -7.92
N GLY A 280 -14.27 14.83 -8.28
CA GLY A 280 -13.05 15.13 -8.98
C GLY A 280 -11.79 14.56 -8.36
N ARG A 281 -10.89 14.16 -9.24
CA ARG A 281 -9.51 14.66 -9.23
C ARG A 281 -8.80 14.28 -10.51
N THR A 282 -8.43 15.29 -11.21
CA THR A 282 -7.35 15.38 -12.16
C THR A 282 -6.01 15.03 -11.50
N GLY A 283 -5.20 14.27 -12.17
CA GLY A 283 -3.79 14.19 -11.84
C GLY A 283 -3.20 12.82 -12.04
N LEU A 284 -3.15 12.35 -13.28
CA LEU A 284 -2.10 11.46 -13.75
C LEU A 284 -1.72 11.94 -15.15
N ARG A 285 -0.62 12.70 -15.18
CA ARG A 285 0.21 12.82 -16.37
C ARG A 285 1.34 11.85 -16.28
#